data_2ffef9dd60e7debc184ab9074f42665f
#
_entry.id   2ffef9dd60e7debc184ab9074f42665f
#
_cell.length_a   1.000
_cell.length_b   1.000
_cell.length_c   1.000
_cell.angle_alpha   90.00
_cell.angle_beta   90.00
_cell.angle_gamma   90.00
#
_symmetry.space_group_name_H-M   'P 1'
#
loop_
_entity.id
_entity.type
_entity.pdbx_description
1 polymer ?
#
loop_
_entity_poly.entity_id
_entity_poly.type
_entity_poly.pdbx_seq_one_letter_code
_entity_poly.pdbx_strand_id
1 'polypeptide(L)'
;EESVRGSGNVHVTQPSVVSITQSCETGTVYQLQEIRDIAKIAHEHAMSVHMDGARFANALVSLDVSPAEMTWKSGVDVLTLGGTKNGCLAAEAIIFFKPEMVGDFPFLHKRSGQLLSKMRFISSQMNAYVSDDVWIKNAKHANTMAKILSEGLNHFSNIELAYPTESKEVFVHLPRDVID
;
A
#
# COMPACT_ATOMS: atom_id res chain seq x y z
N GLU A 1 7.11 9.99 16.85
CA GLU A 1 6.76 10.48 18.18
C GLU A 1 6.26 11.94 18.17
N GLU A 2 6.93 12.87 17.48
CA GLU A 2 6.49 14.28 17.43
C GLU A 2 5.06 14.48 16.91
N SER A 3 4.54 13.56 16.11
CA SER A 3 3.18 13.60 15.56
C SER A 3 2.12 13.12 16.55
N VAL A 4 2.49 12.45 17.64
CA VAL A 4 1.59 11.98 18.69
C VAL A 4 1.43 13.07 19.74
N ARG A 5 0.57 14.04 19.43
CA ARG A 5 0.34 15.21 20.32
C ARG A 5 -1.07 15.20 20.87
N GLY A 6 -1.21 15.72 22.09
CA GLY A 6 -2.52 15.96 22.69
C GLY A 6 -3.24 14.73 23.24
N SER A 7 -2.56 13.59 23.41
CA SER A 7 -3.16 12.42 24.06
C SER A 7 -3.71 12.80 25.43
N GLY A 8 -4.99 12.48 25.69
CA GLY A 8 -5.70 12.84 26.91
C GLY A 8 -6.21 14.28 26.99
N ASN A 9 -5.91 15.14 26.02
CA ASN A 9 -6.46 16.50 25.99
C ASN A 9 -7.84 16.49 25.29
N VAL A 10 -8.87 16.87 26.00
CA VAL A 10 -10.28 16.88 25.53
C VAL A 10 -10.55 17.88 24.40
N HIS A 11 -9.66 18.83 24.15
CA HIS A 11 -9.81 19.88 23.13
C HIS A 11 -9.18 19.48 21.76
N VAL A 12 -8.55 18.30 21.66
CA VAL A 12 -7.94 17.82 20.40
C VAL A 12 -8.41 16.41 20.07
N THR A 13 -8.39 16.09 18.77
CA THR A 13 -8.65 14.73 18.32
C THR A 13 -7.59 13.78 18.86
N GLN A 14 -8.05 12.62 19.33
CA GLN A 14 -7.14 11.60 19.87
C GLN A 14 -6.60 10.74 18.72
N PRO A 15 -5.27 10.63 18.55
CA PRO A 15 -4.69 9.76 17.54
C PRO A 15 -5.00 8.29 17.90
N SER A 16 -5.49 7.52 16.92
CA SER A 16 -5.88 6.11 17.12
C SER A 16 -5.26 5.17 16.09
N VAL A 17 -4.80 5.69 14.96
CA VAL A 17 -4.28 4.89 13.85
C VAL A 17 -3.10 5.62 13.21
N VAL A 18 -2.04 4.86 12.92
CA VAL A 18 -1.00 5.26 11.97
C VAL A 18 -1.31 4.54 10.66
N SER A 19 -1.40 5.30 9.57
CA SER A 19 -1.60 4.75 8.22
C SER A 19 -0.34 4.96 7.39
N ILE A 20 0.18 3.89 6.81
CA ILE A 20 1.30 3.91 5.86
C ILE A 20 0.83 3.38 4.52
N THR A 21 1.43 3.85 3.42
CA THR A 21 1.10 3.40 2.07
C THR A 21 2.25 2.57 1.49
N GLN A 22 1.98 1.33 1.07
CA GLN A 22 3.01 0.41 0.59
C GLN A 22 2.62 -0.18 -0.79
N SER A 23 3.34 0.15 -1.87
CA SER A 23 4.37 1.20 -2.00
C SER A 23 3.76 2.61 -1.96
N CYS A 24 4.57 3.61 -1.62
CA CYS A 24 4.16 5.01 -1.59
C CYS A 24 3.76 5.52 -2.98
N GLU A 25 3.06 6.64 -3.02
CA GLU A 25 2.67 7.32 -4.27
C GLU A 25 3.88 7.78 -5.09
N THR A 26 5.01 8.04 -4.44
CA THR A 26 6.28 8.40 -5.08
C THR A 26 7.02 7.21 -5.69
N GLY A 27 6.51 5.98 -5.50
CA GLY A 27 7.13 4.74 -5.99
C GLY A 27 8.19 4.15 -5.06
N THR A 28 8.43 4.77 -3.90
CA THR A 28 9.35 4.24 -2.89
C THR A 28 8.69 3.18 -2.02
N VAL A 29 9.51 2.34 -1.38
CA VAL A 29 9.06 1.18 -0.61
C VAL A 29 9.64 1.23 0.80
N TYR A 30 8.78 1.19 1.83
CA TYR A 30 9.22 1.01 3.21
C TYR A 30 9.92 -0.33 3.37
N GLN A 31 11.12 -0.33 3.95
CA GLN A 31 11.81 -1.54 4.34
C GLN A 31 11.11 -2.21 5.53
N LEU A 32 11.26 -3.54 5.68
CA LEU A 32 10.61 -4.26 6.78
C LEU A 32 10.95 -3.69 8.15
N GLN A 33 12.19 -3.20 8.32
CA GLN A 33 12.61 -2.62 9.59
C GLN A 33 11.89 -1.29 9.88
N GLU A 34 11.69 -0.45 8.86
CA GLU A 34 10.95 0.80 9.00
C GLU A 34 9.49 0.55 9.39
N ILE A 35 8.85 -0.46 8.76
CA ILE A 35 7.48 -0.87 9.12
C ILE A 35 7.42 -1.31 10.58
N ARG A 36 8.40 -2.12 11.04
CA ARG A 36 8.47 -2.59 12.44
C ARG A 36 8.67 -1.45 13.43
N ASP A 37 9.52 -0.50 13.10
CA ASP A 37 9.81 0.65 13.97
C ASP A 37 8.59 1.57 14.10
N ILE A 38 7.89 1.81 12.98
CA ILE A 38 6.62 2.56 12.97
C ILE A 38 5.57 1.82 13.81
N ALA A 39 5.41 0.52 13.60
CA ALA A 39 4.44 -0.30 14.32
C ALA A 39 4.73 -0.34 15.82
N LYS A 40 5.99 -0.45 16.21
CA LYS A 40 6.41 -0.42 17.61
C LYS A 40 5.99 0.90 18.27
N ILE A 41 6.32 2.03 17.65
CA ILE A 41 5.95 3.36 18.18
C ILE A 41 4.43 3.51 18.26
N ALA A 42 3.69 3.09 17.22
CA ALA A 42 2.24 3.16 17.22
C ALA A 42 1.63 2.36 18.37
N HIS A 43 2.06 1.12 18.55
CA HIS A 43 1.55 0.25 19.61
C HIS A 43 1.94 0.72 21.03
N GLU A 44 3.13 1.31 21.21
CA GLU A 44 3.54 1.94 22.48
C GLU A 44 2.59 3.10 22.87
N HIS A 45 1.95 3.73 21.88
CA HIS A 45 0.96 4.78 22.07
C HIS A 45 -0.50 4.30 21.95
N ALA A 46 -0.75 3.00 22.05
CA ALA A 46 -2.07 2.36 21.92
C ALA A 46 -2.79 2.68 20.59
N MET A 47 -2.03 2.99 19.55
CA MET A 47 -2.55 3.19 18.19
C MET A 47 -2.41 1.90 17.38
N SER A 48 -3.35 1.68 16.44
CA SER A 48 -3.26 0.62 15.45
C SER A 48 -2.47 1.05 14.22
N VAL A 49 -1.96 0.08 13.47
CA VAL A 49 -1.27 0.32 12.20
C VAL A 49 -2.11 -0.19 11.04
N HIS A 50 -2.49 0.73 10.16
CA HIS A 50 -3.13 0.44 8.88
C HIS A 50 -2.09 0.54 7.76
N MET A 51 -2.12 -0.41 6.83
CA MET A 51 -1.36 -0.36 5.59
C MET A 51 -2.30 -0.21 4.41
N ASP A 52 -2.19 0.91 3.69
CA ASP A 52 -2.77 1.05 2.36
C ASP A 52 -1.92 0.26 1.37
N GLY A 53 -2.48 -0.82 0.88
CA GLY A 53 -1.86 -1.75 -0.06
C GLY A 53 -2.38 -1.60 -1.49
N ALA A 54 -2.73 -0.38 -1.93
CA ALA A 54 -3.13 -0.13 -3.32
C ALA A 54 -2.09 -0.62 -4.36
N ARG A 55 -0.81 -0.69 -3.94
CA ARG A 55 0.32 -1.22 -4.73
C ARG A 55 1.09 -2.32 -3.99
N PHE A 56 0.43 -3.04 -3.13
CA PHE A 56 0.99 -4.04 -2.24
C PHE A 56 1.87 -5.08 -2.96
N ALA A 57 1.36 -5.64 -4.07
CA ALA A 57 2.10 -6.63 -4.85
C ALA A 57 3.41 -6.08 -5.44
N ASN A 58 3.45 -4.81 -5.83
CA ASN A 58 4.66 -4.16 -6.33
C ASN A 58 5.73 -4.05 -5.25
N ALA A 59 5.33 -3.70 -4.03
CA ALA A 59 6.24 -3.65 -2.87
C ALA A 59 6.73 -5.05 -2.47
N LEU A 60 5.85 -6.07 -2.48
CA LEU A 60 6.27 -7.47 -2.22
C LEU A 60 7.38 -7.92 -3.17
N VAL A 61 7.20 -7.65 -4.47
CA VAL A 61 8.19 -8.00 -5.50
C VAL A 61 9.49 -7.22 -5.30
N SER A 62 9.40 -5.94 -4.94
CA SER A 62 10.56 -5.10 -4.69
C SER A 62 11.38 -5.57 -3.50
N LEU A 63 10.73 -5.96 -2.42
CA LEU A 63 11.38 -6.42 -1.18
C LEU A 63 11.78 -7.90 -1.22
N ASP A 64 11.24 -8.68 -2.16
CA ASP A 64 11.39 -10.14 -2.24
C ASP A 64 11.01 -10.84 -0.92
N VAL A 65 9.86 -10.49 -0.36
CA VAL A 65 9.38 -11.01 0.92
C VAL A 65 7.97 -11.60 0.80
N SER A 66 7.57 -12.39 1.80
CA SER A 66 6.19 -12.91 1.87
C SER A 66 5.20 -11.84 2.32
N PRO A 67 3.91 -11.95 1.95
CA PRO A 67 2.86 -11.08 2.47
C PRO A 67 2.81 -11.01 4.00
N ALA A 68 3.06 -12.12 4.67
CA ALA A 68 3.07 -12.19 6.13
C ALA A 68 4.21 -11.37 6.76
N GLU A 69 5.40 -11.38 6.15
CA GLU A 69 6.56 -10.61 6.61
C GLU A 69 6.33 -9.11 6.45
N MET A 70 5.73 -8.70 5.33
CA MET A 70 5.46 -7.28 5.09
C MET A 70 4.26 -6.74 5.89
N THR A 71 3.43 -7.61 6.46
CA THR A 71 2.21 -7.20 7.19
C THR A 71 2.26 -7.56 8.68
N TRP A 72 1.48 -8.55 9.09
CA TRP A 72 1.24 -8.84 10.51
C TRP A 72 2.49 -9.23 11.28
N LYS A 73 3.49 -9.86 10.66
CA LYS A 73 4.80 -10.14 11.30
C LYS A 73 5.64 -8.88 11.50
N SER A 74 5.34 -7.80 10.80
CA SER A 74 5.96 -6.48 10.99
C SER A 74 5.10 -5.51 11.80
N GLY A 75 3.98 -5.99 12.36
CA GLY A 75 3.14 -5.23 13.28
C GLY A 75 1.98 -4.48 12.62
N VAL A 76 1.68 -4.75 11.34
CA VAL A 76 0.49 -4.21 10.69
C VAL A 76 -0.77 -4.89 11.24
N ASP A 77 -1.77 -4.12 11.63
CA ASP A 77 -3.02 -4.62 12.20
C ASP A 77 -4.13 -4.78 11.16
N VAL A 78 -4.17 -3.88 10.17
CA VAL A 78 -5.16 -3.90 9.09
C VAL A 78 -4.49 -3.57 7.76
N LEU A 79 -4.82 -4.34 6.72
CA LEU A 79 -4.38 -4.09 5.34
C LEU A 79 -5.58 -3.82 4.44
N THR A 80 -5.54 -2.76 3.65
CA THR A 80 -6.37 -2.62 2.45
C THR A 80 -5.61 -3.17 1.25
N LEU A 81 -5.97 -4.37 0.78
CA LEU A 81 -5.32 -5.01 -0.37
C LEU A 81 -5.97 -4.54 -1.66
N GLY A 82 -5.24 -3.76 -2.45
CA GLY A 82 -5.68 -3.28 -3.75
C GLY A 82 -5.43 -4.27 -4.89
N GLY A 83 -6.48 -4.56 -5.66
CA GLY A 83 -6.37 -5.33 -6.91
C GLY A 83 -6.49 -4.46 -8.17
N THR A 84 -7.14 -3.31 -8.08
CA THR A 84 -7.50 -2.46 -9.21
C THR A 84 -6.28 -1.93 -9.98
N LYS A 85 -5.21 -1.55 -9.30
CA LYS A 85 -3.99 -1.05 -9.95
C LYS A 85 -3.07 -2.14 -10.51
N ASN A 86 -3.47 -3.41 -10.38
CA ASN A 86 -2.61 -4.55 -10.75
C ASN A 86 -3.34 -5.67 -11.49
N GLY A 87 -4.45 -5.34 -12.17
CA GLY A 87 -5.12 -6.25 -13.11
C GLY A 87 -6.59 -6.53 -12.83
N CYS A 88 -7.14 -6.17 -11.67
CA CYS A 88 -8.58 -6.21 -11.44
C CYS A 88 -9.29 -5.01 -12.11
N LEU A 89 -10.54 -5.20 -12.51
CA LEU A 89 -11.37 -4.11 -13.00
C LEU A 89 -11.71 -3.12 -11.86
N ALA A 90 -12.20 -3.66 -10.74
CA ALA A 90 -12.50 -2.91 -9.51
C ALA A 90 -12.66 -3.93 -8.37
N ALA A 91 -11.59 -4.19 -7.62
CA ALA A 91 -11.63 -5.11 -6.50
C ALA A 91 -10.60 -4.71 -5.44
N GLU A 92 -11.10 -4.53 -4.23
CA GLU A 92 -10.31 -4.20 -3.05
C GLU A 92 -10.76 -5.10 -1.90
N ALA A 93 -9.84 -5.47 -1.01
CA ALA A 93 -10.16 -6.26 0.17
C ALA A 93 -9.59 -5.60 1.43
N ILE A 94 -10.36 -5.63 2.52
CA ILE A 94 -9.88 -5.20 3.83
C ILE A 94 -9.60 -6.45 4.65
N ILE A 95 -8.37 -6.55 5.15
CA ILE A 95 -7.89 -7.72 5.90
C ILE A 95 -7.54 -7.26 7.30
N PHE A 96 -8.28 -7.77 8.28
CA PHE A 96 -7.99 -7.60 9.70
C PHE A 96 -7.15 -8.77 10.18
N PHE A 97 -5.94 -8.49 10.68
CA PHE A 97 -5.07 -9.54 11.20
C PHE A 97 -5.42 -9.95 12.64
N LYS A 98 -6.25 -9.15 13.31
CA LYS A 98 -6.78 -9.39 14.64
C LYS A 98 -8.32 -9.42 14.58
N PRO A 99 -8.98 -10.56 14.81
CA PRO A 99 -10.44 -10.68 14.71
C PRO A 99 -11.22 -9.68 15.58
N GLU A 100 -10.68 -9.36 16.76
CA GLU A 100 -11.29 -8.39 17.69
C GLU A 100 -11.40 -6.98 17.13
N MET A 101 -10.62 -6.63 16.11
CA MET A 101 -10.67 -5.32 15.45
C MET A 101 -11.81 -5.18 14.45
N VAL A 102 -12.46 -6.28 14.08
CA VAL A 102 -13.58 -6.25 13.12
C VAL A 102 -14.75 -5.44 13.66
N GLY A 103 -15.09 -5.61 14.95
CA GLY A 103 -16.14 -4.83 15.63
C GLY A 103 -17.41 -4.65 14.79
N ASP A 104 -17.83 -3.40 14.64
CA ASP A 104 -19.02 -3.01 13.86
C ASP A 104 -18.74 -2.84 12.35
N PHE A 105 -17.59 -3.24 11.87
CA PHE A 105 -17.19 -3.07 10.46
C PHE A 105 -18.22 -3.62 9.46
N PRO A 106 -18.89 -4.79 9.66
CA PRO A 106 -19.91 -5.27 8.73
C PRO A 106 -21.06 -4.29 8.52
N PHE A 107 -21.47 -3.60 9.60
CA PHE A 107 -22.50 -2.57 9.54
C PHE A 107 -22.01 -1.30 8.84
N LEU A 108 -20.78 -0.90 9.09
CA LEU A 108 -20.12 0.22 8.40
C LEU A 108 -19.99 -0.07 6.91
N HIS A 109 -19.53 -1.26 6.53
CA HIS A 109 -19.40 -1.72 5.16
C HIS A 109 -20.74 -1.67 4.42
N LYS A 110 -21.81 -2.16 5.04
CA LYS A 110 -23.17 -2.08 4.48
C LYS A 110 -23.66 -0.63 4.37
N ARG A 111 -23.52 0.16 5.44
CA ARG A 111 -24.00 1.54 5.51
C ARG A 111 -23.30 2.48 4.53
N SER A 112 -21.99 2.25 4.28
CA SER A 112 -21.22 3.02 3.31
C SER A 112 -21.50 2.65 1.84
N GLY A 113 -22.42 1.70 1.58
CA GLY A 113 -22.78 1.28 0.23
C GLY A 113 -21.76 0.32 -0.44
N GLN A 114 -20.76 -0.14 0.31
CA GLN A 114 -19.69 -1.00 -0.24
C GLN A 114 -20.08 -2.48 -0.29
N LEU A 115 -21.12 -2.90 0.42
CA LEU A 115 -21.65 -4.27 0.36
C LEU A 115 -22.66 -4.40 -0.79
N LEU A 116 -22.17 -4.70 -1.97
CA LEU A 116 -22.97 -4.87 -3.19
C LEU A 116 -23.79 -6.16 -3.15
N SER A 117 -25.03 -6.14 -3.69
CA SER A 117 -25.88 -7.35 -3.78
C SER A 117 -25.29 -8.44 -4.69
N LYS A 118 -24.38 -8.08 -5.60
CA LYS A 118 -23.68 -8.97 -6.54
C LYS A 118 -22.19 -9.07 -6.19
N MET A 119 -21.86 -9.18 -4.90
CA MET A 119 -20.47 -9.18 -4.41
C MET A 119 -19.60 -10.26 -5.05
N ARG A 120 -20.20 -11.37 -5.58
CA ARG A 120 -19.48 -12.40 -6.30
C ARG A 120 -18.69 -11.87 -7.52
N PHE A 121 -19.09 -10.78 -8.14
CA PHE A 121 -18.34 -10.15 -9.23
C PHE A 121 -17.05 -9.48 -8.75
N ILE A 122 -17.04 -9.02 -7.51
CA ILE A 122 -15.83 -8.47 -6.88
C ILE A 122 -14.96 -9.60 -6.34
N SER A 123 -15.55 -10.52 -5.57
CA SER A 123 -14.80 -11.62 -4.94
C SER A 123 -14.19 -12.59 -5.96
N SER A 124 -14.83 -12.82 -7.12
CA SER A 124 -14.24 -13.64 -8.18
C SER A 124 -13.00 -13.00 -8.79
N GLN A 125 -12.97 -11.65 -8.91
CA GLN A 125 -11.77 -10.93 -9.35
C GLN A 125 -10.63 -11.12 -8.34
N MET A 126 -10.91 -10.91 -7.03
CA MET A 126 -9.90 -11.12 -5.99
C MET A 126 -9.41 -12.56 -5.96
N ASN A 127 -10.30 -13.54 -6.10
CA ASN A 127 -9.91 -14.95 -6.14
C ASN A 127 -8.97 -15.23 -7.33
N ALA A 128 -9.32 -14.77 -8.53
CA ALA A 128 -8.48 -14.93 -9.72
C ALA A 128 -7.13 -14.17 -9.57
N TYR A 129 -7.16 -13.00 -8.95
CA TYR A 129 -6.00 -12.15 -8.74
C TYR A 129 -4.93 -12.81 -7.85
N VAL A 130 -5.35 -13.44 -6.75
CA VAL A 130 -4.41 -14.09 -5.82
C VAL A 130 -4.08 -15.53 -6.19
N SER A 131 -4.85 -16.15 -7.11
CA SER A 131 -4.59 -17.51 -7.60
C SER A 131 -3.42 -17.54 -8.57
N ASP A 132 -2.69 -18.64 -8.58
CA ASP A 132 -1.61 -18.94 -9.54
C ASP A 132 -0.55 -17.83 -9.66
N ASP A 133 -0.35 -17.06 -8.61
CA ASP A 133 0.60 -15.93 -8.54
C ASP A 133 0.34 -14.83 -9.59
N VAL A 134 -0.88 -14.67 -10.09
CA VAL A 134 -1.20 -13.66 -11.11
C VAL A 134 -0.81 -12.27 -10.65
N TRP A 135 -1.14 -11.91 -9.40
CA TRP A 135 -0.81 -10.62 -8.80
C TRP A 135 0.70 -10.35 -8.71
N ILE A 136 1.50 -11.38 -8.41
CA ILE A 136 2.97 -11.29 -8.36
C ILE A 136 3.55 -11.17 -9.77
N LYS A 137 3.06 -11.96 -10.73
CA LYS A 137 3.49 -11.90 -12.13
C LYS A 137 3.25 -10.52 -12.75
N ASN A 138 2.06 -9.94 -12.51
CA ASN A 138 1.71 -8.61 -12.99
C ASN A 138 2.62 -7.54 -12.37
N ALA A 139 2.81 -7.59 -11.05
CA ALA A 139 3.67 -6.65 -10.33
C ALA A 139 5.13 -6.75 -10.78
N LYS A 140 5.65 -7.97 -10.94
CA LYS A 140 7.02 -8.20 -11.42
C LYS A 140 7.23 -7.61 -12.81
N HIS A 141 6.26 -7.81 -13.71
CA HIS A 141 6.32 -7.22 -15.05
C HIS A 141 6.33 -5.69 -14.98
N ALA A 142 5.39 -5.09 -14.22
CA ALA A 142 5.29 -3.64 -14.09
C ALA A 142 6.56 -3.02 -13.48
N ASN A 143 7.11 -3.60 -12.41
CA ASN A 143 8.35 -3.13 -11.80
C ASN A 143 9.54 -3.24 -12.78
N THR A 144 9.60 -4.33 -13.56
CA THR A 144 10.64 -4.51 -14.57
C THR A 144 10.57 -3.43 -15.66
N MET A 145 9.36 -3.11 -16.14
CA MET A 145 9.17 -2.06 -17.16
C MET A 145 9.53 -0.68 -16.61
N ALA A 146 9.15 -0.38 -15.36
CA ALA A 146 9.52 0.87 -14.70
C ALA A 146 11.05 1.00 -14.56
N LYS A 147 11.72 -0.09 -14.19
CA LYS A 147 13.18 -0.13 -14.08
C LYS A 147 13.85 0.13 -15.44
N ILE A 148 13.42 -0.54 -16.50
CA ILE A 148 13.95 -0.33 -17.86
C ILE A 148 13.76 1.13 -18.28
N LEU A 149 12.59 1.70 -18.03
CA LEU A 149 12.29 3.10 -18.34
C LEU A 149 13.22 4.04 -17.57
N SER A 150 13.33 3.88 -16.25
CA SER A 150 14.16 4.76 -15.42
C SER A 150 15.65 4.65 -15.75
N GLU A 151 16.14 3.44 -16.02
CA GLU A 151 17.52 3.23 -16.48
C GLU A 151 17.77 3.88 -17.85
N GLY A 152 16.80 3.77 -18.77
CA GLY A 152 16.87 4.44 -20.07
C GLY A 152 16.88 5.97 -19.95
N LEU A 153 16.07 6.54 -19.07
CA LEU A 153 16.01 7.98 -18.84
C LEU A 153 17.31 8.54 -18.25
N ASN A 154 18.03 7.79 -17.45
CA ASN A 154 19.31 8.20 -16.88
C ASN A 154 20.43 8.41 -17.92
N HIS A 155 20.23 8.01 -19.18
CA HIS A 155 21.17 8.30 -20.27
C HIS A 155 21.05 9.73 -20.80
N PHE A 156 20.01 10.46 -20.44
CA PHE A 156 19.78 11.83 -20.88
C PHE A 156 20.21 12.82 -19.80
N SER A 157 21.21 13.65 -20.09
CA SER A 157 21.80 14.58 -19.12
C SER A 157 20.84 15.70 -18.65
N ASN A 158 19.78 15.93 -19.39
CA ASN A 158 18.75 16.93 -19.10
C ASN A 158 17.47 16.36 -18.46
N ILE A 159 17.47 15.09 -18.09
CA ILE A 159 16.39 14.41 -17.38
C ILE A 159 16.91 13.95 -16.01
N GLU A 160 16.14 14.20 -14.97
CA GLU A 160 16.46 13.81 -13.61
C GLU A 160 15.27 13.01 -13.02
N LEU A 161 15.56 11.87 -12.39
CA LEU A 161 14.55 11.15 -11.63
C LEU A 161 14.22 11.93 -10.35
N ALA A 162 12.95 12.26 -10.15
CA ALA A 162 12.49 12.98 -8.97
C ALA A 162 12.56 12.12 -7.69
N TYR A 163 12.39 10.79 -7.84
CA TYR A 163 12.46 9.79 -6.76
C TYR A 163 13.14 8.51 -7.27
N PRO A 164 13.70 7.69 -6.36
CA PRO A 164 14.16 6.33 -6.71
C PRO A 164 13.01 5.49 -7.26
N THR A 165 13.27 4.73 -8.33
CA THR A 165 12.29 3.79 -8.92
C THR A 165 12.41 2.44 -8.20
N GLU A 166 11.71 2.29 -7.08
CA GLU A 166 11.72 1.06 -6.26
C GLU A 166 10.51 0.16 -6.54
N SER A 167 9.46 0.69 -7.17
CA SER A 167 8.29 -0.06 -7.62
C SER A 167 7.96 0.25 -9.07
N LYS A 168 6.69 0.46 -9.42
CA LYS A 168 6.25 0.66 -10.81
C LYS A 168 6.10 2.13 -11.23
N GLU A 169 6.19 3.06 -10.29
CA GLU A 169 6.08 4.49 -10.55
C GLU A 169 7.44 5.08 -10.93
N VAL A 170 7.46 5.89 -11.99
CA VAL A 170 8.64 6.65 -12.45
C VAL A 170 8.26 8.11 -12.54
N PHE A 171 8.94 8.94 -11.76
CA PHE A 171 8.75 10.39 -11.74
C PHE A 171 10.03 11.08 -12.22
N VAL A 172 9.88 12.02 -13.13
CA VAL A 172 11.01 12.71 -13.75
C VAL A 172 10.79 14.23 -13.80
N HIS A 173 11.86 14.97 -13.69
CA HIS A 173 11.91 16.37 -14.06
C HIS A 173 12.29 16.47 -15.54
N LEU A 174 11.41 17.03 -16.34
CA LEU A 174 11.61 17.25 -17.76
C LEU A 174 11.85 18.73 -18.06
N PRO A 175 12.74 19.07 -19.01
CA PRO A 175 12.84 20.43 -19.55
C PRO A 175 11.51 20.86 -20.20
N ARG A 176 11.22 22.17 -20.16
CA ARG A 176 9.95 22.69 -20.67
C ARG A 176 9.74 22.45 -22.17
N ASP A 177 10.80 22.54 -22.94
CA ASP A 177 10.81 22.29 -24.38
C ASP A 177 10.55 20.81 -24.78
N VAL A 178 10.54 19.90 -23.80
CA VAL A 178 10.17 18.49 -23.99
C VAL A 178 8.69 18.27 -23.63
N ILE A 179 8.09 19.16 -22.83
CA ILE A 179 6.71 19.03 -22.33
C ILE A 179 5.72 19.72 -23.28
N ASP A 180 6.13 20.82 -23.94
CA ASP A 180 5.34 21.60 -24.89
C ASP A 180 5.35 20.96 -26.28
#